data_6876c84888121dbf35452d2eee9d9b06
#
_entry.id   6876c84888121dbf35452d2eee9d9b06
#
_cell.length_a   1.000
_cell.length_b   1.000
_cell.length_c   1.000
_cell.angle_alpha   90.00
_cell.angle_beta   90.00
_cell.angle_gamma   90.00
#
_symmetry.space_group_name_H-M   'P 1'
#
loop_
_entity.id
_entity.type
_entity.pdbx_description
1 polymer ?
#
loop_
_entity_poly.entity_id
_entity_poly.type
_entity_poly.pdbx_seq_one_letter_code
_entity_poly.pdbx_strand_id
1 'polypeptide(L)'
;MDIKEFIKIEGRESLTKEFTKEGLFELKEETIRGNKYHVFANLPQTLRDYFQFPLIHGEWDFLAYEDETYSYQEVLNTAAGLAHTLMDKYGIKKGDKVAFSMRNYPEWIYSYIAVTSIGAVAVPLNSWWQGEELDYGLTHSESSIFIADEERLQRLEGHVEEMPRIAVRCDASKFTNTAAFDEVVSPMDAFPELEIDPEDDASIMYTSGSTGYPKGVVSTHRAVVSAPITWALMGQLATQIEVDGEPLPSPISGENPCTIAAVPLFHVTGSHAVFLLSLVTARKIVFMYKWDAVEALRLIEKHKVTDMTGVPTMSAEVLQAHKDNPEIDISSLKGLGSGGAARPPEQIKAQEKEHPDKVATVGYGLTETNAHATNASGMTLYERPSTAGYPTPFLNLIKIMDEEGNKLGPNELGEVAIKSTCNFRCYLKNEEATNEVLDSEGWFRSGDVGIIDE
;
A
#
# COMPACT_ATOMS: atom_id res chain seq x y z
N MET A 1 7.88 15.05 23.47
CA MET A 1 7.34 14.01 24.40
C MET A 1 8.39 12.95 24.63
N ASP A 2 8.64 12.54 25.86
CA ASP A 2 9.57 11.43 26.16
C ASP A 2 9.00 10.10 25.65
N ILE A 3 9.85 9.21 25.09
CA ILE A 3 9.47 7.91 24.57
C ILE A 3 8.75 7.05 25.61
N LYS A 4 9.14 7.14 26.90
CA LYS A 4 8.53 6.38 28.01
C LYS A 4 7.08 6.80 28.30
N GLU A 5 6.73 8.03 27.93
CA GLU A 5 5.35 8.50 27.97
C GLU A 5 4.59 8.07 26.73
N PHE A 6 5.22 8.16 25.55
CA PHE A 6 4.63 7.76 24.27
C PHE A 6 4.26 6.27 24.21
N ILE A 7 5.05 5.37 24.79
CA ILE A 7 4.72 3.92 24.79
C ILE A 7 3.48 3.59 25.61
N LYS A 8 2.99 4.49 26.47
CA LYS A 8 1.71 4.35 27.17
C LYS A 8 0.56 4.83 26.28
N ILE A 9 -0.60 4.18 26.41
CA ILE A 9 -1.78 4.52 25.60
C ILE A 9 -2.21 5.97 25.77
N GLU A 10 -2.23 6.46 27.02
CA GLU A 10 -2.65 7.84 27.35
C GLU A 10 -1.70 8.88 26.73
N GLY A 11 -0.40 8.59 26.69
CA GLY A 11 0.59 9.47 26.05
C GLY A 11 0.37 9.57 24.56
N ARG A 12 0.14 8.43 23.88
CA ARG A 12 -0.17 8.41 22.45
C ARG A 12 -1.47 9.13 22.14
N GLU A 13 -2.53 8.89 22.91
CA GLU A 13 -3.82 9.57 22.73
C GLU A 13 -3.68 11.07 22.93
N SER A 14 -2.95 11.50 23.98
CA SER A 14 -2.71 12.91 24.27
C SER A 14 -1.96 13.60 23.13
N LEU A 15 -0.86 13.01 22.66
CA LEU A 15 -0.06 13.54 21.55
C LEU A 15 -0.88 13.61 20.26
N THR A 16 -1.58 12.52 19.92
CA THR A 16 -2.40 12.46 18.71
C THR A 16 -3.50 13.51 18.75
N LYS A 17 -4.22 13.62 19.88
CA LYS A 17 -5.30 14.60 20.05
C LYS A 17 -4.82 16.05 19.90
N GLU A 18 -3.66 16.37 20.47
CA GLU A 18 -3.10 17.73 20.34
C GLU A 18 -2.65 18.00 18.90
N PHE A 19 -1.98 17.04 18.27
CA PHE A 19 -1.46 17.20 16.91
C PHE A 19 -2.57 17.25 15.84
N THR A 20 -3.69 16.58 16.08
CA THR A 20 -4.81 16.48 15.11
C THR A 20 -5.97 17.41 15.42
N LYS A 21 -5.80 18.37 16.35
CA LYS A 21 -6.81 19.35 16.73
C LYS A 21 -7.08 20.40 15.65
N GLU A 22 -6.05 20.74 14.88
CA GLU A 22 -6.09 21.73 13.82
C GLU A 22 -4.95 21.46 12.79
N GLY A 23 -4.99 22.12 11.63
CA GLY A 23 -3.96 22.04 10.60
C GLY A 23 -4.19 20.92 9.62
N LEU A 24 -3.10 20.46 8.95
CA LEU A 24 -3.17 19.52 7.84
C LEU A 24 -3.83 18.19 8.26
N PHE A 25 -3.48 17.68 9.43
CA PHE A 25 -3.97 16.40 9.96
C PHE A 25 -5.17 16.55 10.90
N GLU A 26 -5.89 17.66 10.82
CA GLU A 26 -7.11 17.87 11.62
C GLU A 26 -8.09 16.70 11.42
N LEU A 27 -8.62 16.17 12.53
CA LEU A 27 -9.62 15.12 12.53
C LEU A 27 -11.02 15.67 12.81
N LYS A 28 -12.00 15.18 12.07
CA LYS A 28 -13.43 15.39 12.32
C LYS A 28 -14.17 14.05 12.43
N GLU A 29 -15.27 14.04 13.19
CA GLU A 29 -16.16 12.88 13.21
C GLU A 29 -17.07 12.89 11.96
N GLU A 30 -17.19 11.74 11.30
CA GLU A 30 -18.07 11.55 10.14
C GLU A 30 -18.81 10.21 10.26
N THR A 31 -20.05 10.16 9.78
CA THR A 31 -20.83 8.92 9.75
C THR A 31 -20.66 8.25 8.40
N ILE A 32 -20.04 7.06 8.37
CA ILE A 32 -19.79 6.27 7.19
C ILE A 32 -20.51 4.93 7.35
N ARG A 33 -21.40 4.61 6.42
CA ARG A 33 -22.19 3.35 6.44
C ARG A 33 -22.87 3.10 7.80
N GLY A 34 -23.42 4.17 8.42
CA GLY A 34 -24.11 4.11 9.71
C GLY A 34 -23.23 4.15 10.95
N ASN A 35 -21.92 4.08 10.82
CA ASN A 35 -20.96 4.08 11.92
C ASN A 35 -20.16 5.38 11.99
N LYS A 36 -19.79 5.78 13.21
CA LYS A 36 -18.95 6.96 13.45
C LYS A 36 -17.48 6.62 13.32
N TYR A 37 -16.75 7.47 12.57
CA TYR A 37 -15.30 7.38 12.37
C TYR A 37 -14.69 8.77 12.48
N HIS A 38 -13.43 8.83 12.86
CA HIS A 38 -12.61 10.02 12.65
C HIS A 38 -12.00 9.97 11.25
N VAL A 39 -12.11 11.08 10.52
CA VAL A 39 -11.55 11.25 9.18
C VAL A 39 -10.71 12.52 9.13
N PHE A 40 -9.76 12.60 8.23
CA PHE A 40 -8.99 13.82 8.00
C PHE A 40 -9.86 14.89 7.35
N ALA A 41 -9.93 16.07 7.98
CA ALA A 41 -10.78 17.17 7.52
C ALA A 41 -10.20 17.91 6.29
N ASN A 42 -8.87 18.05 6.25
CA ASN A 42 -8.14 18.91 5.32
C ASN A 42 -7.28 18.16 4.31
N LEU A 43 -7.37 16.82 4.23
CA LEU A 43 -6.62 15.98 3.32
C LEU A 43 -7.53 15.33 2.28
N PRO A 44 -6.98 14.91 1.12
CA PRO A 44 -7.74 14.27 0.07
C PRO A 44 -8.55 13.07 0.58
N GLN A 45 -9.78 12.95 0.09
CA GLN A 45 -10.69 11.83 0.41
C GLN A 45 -10.86 10.87 -0.76
N THR A 46 -10.43 11.26 -1.98
CA THR A 46 -10.44 10.42 -3.16
C THR A 46 -9.03 10.18 -3.66
N LEU A 47 -8.79 9.06 -4.36
CA LEU A 47 -7.48 8.78 -4.97
C LEU A 47 -7.11 9.83 -6.02
N ARG A 48 -8.10 10.33 -6.79
CA ARG A 48 -7.84 11.35 -7.78
C ARG A 48 -7.23 12.63 -7.16
N ASP A 49 -7.80 13.11 -6.06
CA ASP A 49 -7.29 14.29 -5.35
C ASP A 49 -5.95 13.96 -4.68
N TYR A 50 -5.82 12.74 -4.17
CA TYR A 50 -4.59 12.26 -3.52
C TYR A 50 -3.40 12.23 -4.49
N PHE A 51 -3.59 11.83 -5.74
CA PHE A 51 -2.53 11.82 -6.74
C PHE A 51 -2.06 13.22 -7.13
N GLN A 52 -2.90 14.23 -6.97
CA GLN A 52 -2.55 15.63 -7.24
C GLN A 52 -1.78 16.29 -6.09
N PHE A 53 -1.80 15.69 -4.89
CA PHE A 53 -1.12 16.26 -3.72
C PHE A 53 0.40 16.46 -3.92
N PRO A 54 1.15 15.55 -4.58
CA PRO A 54 2.58 15.73 -4.83
C PRO A 54 2.93 16.70 -5.95
N LEU A 55 1.98 17.31 -6.65
CA LEU A 55 2.27 18.22 -7.78
C LEU A 55 3.16 19.42 -7.42
N ILE A 56 3.29 19.78 -6.15
CA ILE A 56 4.29 20.74 -5.68
C ILE A 56 5.74 20.27 -5.94
N HIS A 57 5.93 18.96 -6.18
CA HIS A 57 7.18 18.29 -6.50
C HIS A 57 7.22 17.82 -7.97
N GLY A 58 6.42 18.42 -8.87
CA GLY A 58 6.19 17.94 -10.22
C GLY A 58 7.42 17.55 -11.02
N GLU A 59 8.49 18.33 -10.91
CA GLU A 59 9.76 18.11 -11.62
C GLU A 59 10.70 17.09 -10.93
N TRP A 60 10.35 16.58 -9.75
CA TRP A 60 11.22 15.65 -9.05
C TRP A 60 11.07 14.24 -9.62
N ASP A 61 12.18 13.49 -9.64
CA ASP A 61 12.17 12.07 -10.00
C ASP A 61 11.21 11.30 -9.12
N PHE A 62 10.26 10.60 -9.73
CA PHE A 62 9.32 9.77 -8.99
C PHE A 62 9.53 8.29 -9.22
N LEU A 63 9.63 7.85 -10.47
CA LEU A 63 9.81 6.44 -10.80
C LEU A 63 11.16 6.25 -11.51
N ALA A 64 11.87 5.17 -11.16
CA ALA A 64 13.03 4.71 -11.90
C ALA A 64 12.90 3.20 -12.16
N TYR A 65 13.11 2.79 -13.40
CA TYR A 65 13.15 1.41 -13.84
C TYR A 65 14.26 1.23 -14.87
N GLU A 66 15.23 0.37 -14.57
CA GLU A 66 16.42 0.18 -15.40
C GLU A 66 17.16 1.50 -15.68
N ASP A 67 17.13 1.99 -16.93
CA ASP A 67 17.72 3.28 -17.34
C ASP A 67 16.67 4.38 -17.55
N GLU A 68 15.39 4.08 -17.30
CA GLU A 68 14.28 5.02 -17.40
C GLU A 68 14.08 5.76 -16.07
N THR A 69 13.79 7.04 -16.13
CA THR A 69 13.40 7.86 -14.97
C THR A 69 12.26 8.79 -15.38
N TYR A 70 11.25 8.90 -14.52
CA TYR A 70 10.06 9.70 -14.75
C TYR A 70 9.79 10.61 -13.57
N SER A 71 9.53 11.90 -13.84
CA SER A 71 9.08 12.85 -12.84
C SER A 71 7.64 12.59 -12.40
N TYR A 72 7.22 13.21 -11.28
CA TYR A 72 5.82 13.17 -10.84
C TYR A 72 4.86 13.67 -11.94
N GLN A 73 5.22 14.76 -12.62
CA GLN A 73 4.39 15.33 -13.67
C GLN A 73 4.25 14.38 -14.87
N GLU A 74 5.35 13.78 -15.32
CA GLU A 74 5.32 12.84 -16.45
C GLU A 74 4.46 11.62 -16.13
N VAL A 75 4.53 11.10 -14.90
CA VAL A 75 3.69 10.00 -14.44
C VAL A 75 2.21 10.36 -14.49
N LEU A 76 1.84 11.55 -13.98
CA LEU A 76 0.45 11.99 -13.99
C LEU A 76 -0.05 12.27 -15.41
N ASN A 77 0.78 12.87 -16.27
CA ASN A 77 0.41 13.14 -17.66
C ASN A 77 0.19 11.83 -18.45
N THR A 78 1.06 10.84 -18.24
CA THR A 78 0.89 9.51 -18.88
C THR A 78 -0.37 8.81 -18.36
N ALA A 79 -0.61 8.85 -17.05
CA ALA A 79 -1.84 8.30 -16.47
C ALA A 79 -3.10 9.03 -16.94
N ALA A 80 -3.06 10.35 -17.11
CA ALA A 80 -4.17 11.12 -17.69
C ALA A 80 -4.44 10.70 -19.13
N GLY A 81 -3.40 10.49 -19.94
CA GLY A 81 -3.53 9.97 -21.30
C GLY A 81 -4.17 8.59 -21.36
N LEU A 82 -3.78 7.68 -20.47
CA LEU A 82 -4.44 6.38 -20.35
C LEU A 82 -5.89 6.51 -19.89
N ALA A 83 -6.20 7.43 -18.96
CA ALA A 83 -7.56 7.69 -18.50
C ALA A 83 -8.48 8.12 -19.66
N HIS A 84 -8.03 9.06 -20.51
CA HIS A 84 -8.75 9.44 -21.74
C HIS A 84 -8.90 8.26 -22.71
N THR A 85 -7.84 7.48 -22.92
CA THR A 85 -7.91 6.28 -23.77
C THR A 85 -8.95 5.29 -23.27
N LEU A 86 -9.00 5.02 -21.96
CA LEU A 86 -9.99 4.11 -21.37
C LEU A 86 -11.41 4.60 -21.59
N MET A 87 -11.68 5.90 -21.42
CA MET A 87 -13.02 6.48 -21.63
C MET A 87 -13.39 6.60 -23.10
N ASP A 88 -12.54 7.21 -23.92
CA ASP A 88 -12.89 7.63 -25.27
C ASP A 88 -12.83 6.47 -26.28
N LYS A 89 -11.83 5.59 -26.13
CA LYS A 89 -11.63 4.46 -27.04
C LYS A 89 -12.32 3.19 -26.58
N TYR A 90 -12.27 2.90 -25.28
CA TYR A 90 -12.80 1.64 -24.72
C TYR A 90 -14.15 1.81 -24.02
N GLY A 91 -14.66 3.05 -23.88
CA GLY A 91 -15.97 3.34 -23.33
C GLY A 91 -16.11 3.08 -21.84
N ILE A 92 -14.99 3.02 -21.12
CA ILE A 92 -14.97 2.79 -19.66
C ILE A 92 -15.64 3.95 -18.93
N LYS A 93 -16.49 3.63 -17.98
CA LYS A 93 -17.26 4.58 -17.17
C LYS A 93 -16.99 4.38 -15.69
N LYS A 94 -17.41 5.35 -14.89
CA LYS A 94 -17.41 5.25 -13.42
C LYS A 94 -18.11 3.95 -12.99
N GLY A 95 -17.42 3.19 -12.12
CA GLY A 95 -17.86 1.90 -11.60
C GLY A 95 -17.52 0.67 -12.45
N ASP A 96 -17.08 0.85 -13.72
CA ASP A 96 -16.57 -0.25 -14.53
C ASP A 96 -15.24 -0.76 -13.95
N LYS A 97 -14.95 -2.05 -14.14
CA LYS A 97 -13.74 -2.68 -13.63
C LYS A 97 -12.72 -2.77 -14.75
N VAL A 98 -11.50 -2.33 -14.43
CA VAL A 98 -10.34 -2.42 -15.32
C VAL A 98 -9.29 -3.28 -14.66
N ALA A 99 -9.04 -4.46 -15.24
CA ALA A 99 -8.03 -5.37 -14.71
C ALA A 99 -6.66 -5.08 -15.33
N PHE A 100 -5.63 -5.28 -14.52
CA PHE A 100 -4.26 -5.25 -15.01
C PHE A 100 -3.38 -6.23 -14.22
N SER A 101 -2.41 -6.83 -14.93
CA SER A 101 -1.45 -7.77 -14.35
C SER A 101 -0.13 -7.71 -15.11
N MET A 102 0.93 -7.38 -14.39
CA MET A 102 2.29 -7.26 -14.93
C MET A 102 3.31 -7.32 -13.78
N ARG A 103 4.57 -7.38 -14.10
CA ARG A 103 5.66 -7.16 -13.12
C ARG A 103 5.60 -5.73 -12.57
N ASN A 104 6.48 -5.40 -11.63
CA ASN A 104 6.62 -4.05 -11.13
C ASN A 104 7.20 -3.13 -12.22
N TYR A 105 6.32 -2.57 -13.05
CA TYR A 105 6.63 -1.61 -14.11
C TYR A 105 5.99 -0.25 -13.83
N PRO A 106 6.51 0.84 -14.38
CA PRO A 106 5.86 2.15 -14.35
C PRO A 106 4.41 2.10 -14.85
N GLU A 107 4.11 1.27 -15.85
CA GLU A 107 2.78 1.09 -16.44
C GLU A 107 1.75 0.52 -15.45
N TRP A 108 2.18 -0.20 -14.42
CA TRP A 108 1.30 -0.59 -13.33
C TRP A 108 0.78 0.65 -12.57
N ILE A 109 1.69 1.60 -12.29
CA ILE A 109 1.36 2.86 -11.62
C ILE A 109 0.44 3.70 -12.49
N TYR A 110 0.76 3.84 -13.79
CA TYR A 110 -0.09 4.57 -14.73
C TYR A 110 -1.50 3.98 -14.78
N SER A 111 -1.61 2.64 -14.81
CA SER A 111 -2.90 1.93 -14.83
C SER A 111 -3.70 2.19 -13.56
N TYR A 112 -3.08 2.07 -12.39
CA TYR A 112 -3.76 2.30 -11.11
C TYR A 112 -4.27 3.74 -10.98
N ILE A 113 -3.43 4.73 -11.30
CA ILE A 113 -3.79 6.15 -11.28
C ILE A 113 -4.89 6.45 -12.29
N ALA A 114 -4.74 6.03 -13.55
CA ALA A 114 -5.70 6.30 -14.62
C ALA A 114 -7.10 5.76 -14.28
N VAL A 115 -7.18 4.48 -13.92
CA VAL A 115 -8.43 3.79 -13.63
C VAL A 115 -9.17 4.45 -12.47
N THR A 116 -8.48 4.67 -11.36
CA THR A 116 -9.13 5.24 -10.17
C THR A 116 -9.44 6.73 -10.33
N SER A 117 -8.70 7.46 -11.18
CA SER A 117 -8.97 8.88 -11.47
C SER A 117 -10.20 9.14 -12.34
N ILE A 118 -10.73 8.12 -13.00
CA ILE A 118 -12.00 8.19 -13.73
C ILE A 118 -13.17 7.52 -12.98
N GLY A 119 -12.97 7.22 -11.70
CA GLY A 119 -13.98 6.54 -10.88
C GLY A 119 -14.26 5.10 -11.30
N ALA A 120 -13.45 4.52 -12.18
CA ALA A 120 -13.46 3.10 -12.46
C ALA A 120 -12.73 2.32 -11.35
N VAL A 121 -13.01 1.04 -11.24
CA VAL A 121 -12.48 0.20 -10.17
C VAL A 121 -11.22 -0.52 -10.66
N ALA A 122 -10.10 -0.28 -10.03
CA ALA A 122 -8.83 -0.95 -10.33
C ALA A 122 -8.84 -2.40 -9.85
N VAL A 123 -8.51 -3.35 -10.73
CA VAL A 123 -8.43 -4.78 -10.41
C VAL A 123 -7.01 -5.29 -10.68
N PRO A 124 -6.05 -5.00 -9.78
CA PRO A 124 -4.70 -5.51 -9.91
C PRO A 124 -4.65 -7.00 -9.61
N LEU A 125 -4.53 -7.82 -10.68
CA LEU A 125 -4.46 -9.27 -10.55
C LEU A 125 -3.04 -9.73 -10.24
N ASN A 126 -2.94 -10.82 -9.50
CA ASN A 126 -1.67 -11.42 -9.14
C ASN A 126 -0.87 -11.83 -10.40
N SER A 127 0.30 -11.24 -10.58
CA SER A 127 1.16 -11.47 -11.74
C SER A 127 1.79 -12.89 -11.79
N TRP A 128 1.60 -13.69 -10.76
CA TRP A 128 2.06 -15.09 -10.73
C TRP A 128 0.96 -16.08 -11.13
N TRP A 129 -0.29 -15.63 -11.21
CA TRP A 129 -1.42 -16.48 -11.61
C TRP A 129 -1.24 -17.08 -13.00
N GLN A 130 -1.73 -18.30 -13.16
CA GLN A 130 -1.78 -19.00 -14.43
C GLN A 130 -3.09 -18.68 -15.18
N GLY A 131 -3.28 -19.22 -16.39
CA GLY A 131 -4.40 -18.87 -17.24
C GLY A 131 -5.77 -19.01 -16.58
N GLU A 132 -6.04 -20.15 -15.93
CA GLU A 132 -7.32 -20.39 -15.23
C GLU A 132 -7.57 -19.43 -14.08
N GLU A 133 -6.51 -19.04 -13.34
CA GLU A 133 -6.63 -18.09 -12.24
C GLU A 133 -6.85 -16.66 -12.74
N LEU A 134 -6.15 -16.27 -13.85
CA LEU A 134 -6.36 -14.99 -14.51
C LEU A 134 -7.77 -14.90 -15.09
N ASP A 135 -8.24 -15.94 -15.78
CA ASP A 135 -9.60 -16.03 -16.31
C ASP A 135 -10.65 -15.90 -15.20
N TYR A 136 -10.45 -16.61 -14.09
CA TYR A 136 -11.29 -16.45 -12.90
C TYR A 136 -11.32 -15.00 -12.41
N GLY A 137 -10.15 -14.36 -12.24
CA GLY A 137 -10.06 -12.99 -11.76
C GLY A 137 -10.77 -11.99 -12.67
N LEU A 138 -10.62 -12.13 -13.98
CA LEU A 138 -11.25 -11.29 -15.00
C LEU A 138 -12.77 -11.49 -15.04
N THR A 139 -13.22 -12.73 -15.04
CA THR A 139 -14.65 -13.10 -15.12
C THR A 139 -15.39 -12.76 -13.81
N HIS A 140 -14.80 -13.12 -12.66
CA HIS A 140 -15.40 -12.86 -11.35
C HIS A 140 -15.52 -11.36 -11.06
N SER A 141 -14.49 -10.56 -11.43
CA SER A 141 -14.55 -9.10 -11.29
C SER A 141 -15.45 -8.43 -12.34
N GLU A 142 -15.83 -9.12 -13.40
CA GLU A 142 -16.53 -8.53 -14.57
C GLU A 142 -15.71 -7.40 -15.19
N SER A 143 -14.40 -7.60 -15.33
CA SER A 143 -13.53 -6.59 -15.91
C SER A 143 -13.83 -6.38 -17.39
N SER A 144 -13.87 -5.11 -17.81
CA SER A 144 -14.22 -4.72 -19.19
C SER A 144 -13.01 -4.71 -20.14
N ILE A 145 -11.80 -4.63 -19.60
CA ILE A 145 -10.54 -4.56 -20.33
C ILE A 145 -9.39 -5.11 -19.47
N PHE A 146 -8.35 -5.65 -20.12
CA PHE A 146 -7.16 -6.18 -19.45
C PHE A 146 -5.88 -5.50 -19.95
N ILE A 147 -5.08 -4.94 -19.05
CA ILE A 147 -3.78 -4.32 -19.34
C ILE A 147 -2.68 -5.24 -18.80
N ALA A 148 -1.80 -5.75 -19.66
CA ALA A 148 -0.86 -6.78 -19.22
C ALA A 148 0.43 -6.83 -20.04
N ASP A 149 1.49 -7.38 -19.44
CA ASP A 149 2.73 -7.70 -20.13
C ASP A 149 2.65 -9.04 -20.88
N GLU A 150 3.69 -9.32 -21.69
CA GLU A 150 3.75 -10.48 -22.59
C GLU A 150 3.45 -11.80 -21.89
N GLU A 151 4.07 -12.05 -20.72
CA GLU A 151 3.91 -13.32 -20.00
C GLU A 151 2.46 -13.55 -19.53
N ARG A 152 1.73 -12.49 -19.12
CA ARG A 152 0.33 -12.59 -18.67
C ARG A 152 -0.61 -12.72 -19.86
N LEU A 153 -0.33 -12.02 -20.95
CA LEU A 153 -1.07 -12.20 -22.20
C LEU A 153 -0.93 -13.63 -22.76
N GLN A 154 0.27 -14.19 -22.75
CA GLN A 154 0.52 -15.58 -23.16
C GLN A 154 -0.24 -16.59 -22.27
N ARG A 155 -0.23 -16.40 -20.95
CA ARG A 155 -0.96 -17.27 -20.03
C ARG A 155 -2.47 -17.25 -20.25
N LEU A 156 -3.00 -16.16 -20.81
CA LEU A 156 -4.43 -15.95 -21.06
C LEU A 156 -4.87 -16.42 -22.46
N GLU A 157 -3.98 -16.99 -23.28
CA GLU A 157 -4.35 -17.56 -24.59
C GLU A 157 -5.42 -18.64 -24.43
N GLY A 158 -6.49 -18.56 -25.27
CA GLY A 158 -7.64 -19.47 -25.19
C GLY A 158 -8.66 -19.10 -24.12
N HIS A 159 -8.44 -18.02 -23.35
CA HIS A 159 -9.36 -17.50 -22.34
C HIS A 159 -9.82 -16.09 -22.69
N VAL A 160 -11.09 -15.74 -22.39
CA VAL A 160 -11.70 -14.39 -22.56
C VAL A 160 -11.25 -13.66 -23.83
N GLU A 161 -11.25 -14.34 -24.99
CA GLU A 161 -10.70 -13.83 -26.25
C GLU A 161 -11.39 -12.55 -26.76
N GLU A 162 -12.66 -12.37 -26.45
CA GLU A 162 -13.45 -11.18 -26.82
C GLU A 162 -13.09 -9.92 -26.02
N MET A 163 -12.38 -10.10 -24.87
CA MET A 163 -12.01 -8.98 -24.01
C MET A 163 -10.95 -8.10 -24.67
N PRO A 164 -11.15 -6.78 -24.80
CA PRO A 164 -10.11 -5.85 -25.24
C PRO A 164 -8.88 -5.92 -24.32
N ARG A 165 -7.69 -5.79 -24.92
CA ARG A 165 -6.42 -5.86 -24.19
C ARG A 165 -5.48 -4.71 -24.57
N ILE A 166 -4.66 -4.28 -23.62
CA ILE A 166 -3.55 -3.36 -23.86
C ILE A 166 -2.26 -4.07 -23.46
N ALA A 167 -1.36 -4.23 -24.41
CA ALA A 167 -0.07 -4.88 -24.22
C ALA A 167 0.96 -3.89 -23.70
N VAL A 168 1.65 -4.25 -22.62
CA VAL A 168 2.69 -3.46 -21.98
C VAL A 168 4.06 -4.07 -22.30
N ARG A 169 4.98 -3.26 -22.82
CA ARG A 169 6.40 -3.65 -23.09
C ARG A 169 6.57 -4.89 -23.97
N CYS A 170 5.63 -5.12 -24.88
CA CYS A 170 5.72 -6.25 -25.81
C CYS A 170 5.00 -5.99 -27.14
N ASP A 171 5.23 -6.86 -28.11
CA ASP A 171 4.59 -6.80 -29.42
C ASP A 171 3.12 -7.25 -29.35
N ALA A 172 2.21 -6.28 -29.40
CA ALA A 172 0.76 -6.49 -29.32
C ALA A 172 0.21 -7.33 -30.50
N SER A 173 0.88 -7.33 -31.65
CA SER A 173 0.43 -8.06 -32.85
C SER A 173 0.42 -9.59 -32.67
N LYS A 174 1.08 -10.08 -31.63
CA LYS A 174 1.09 -11.52 -31.28
C LYS A 174 -0.21 -11.98 -30.61
N PHE A 175 -1.06 -11.07 -30.17
CA PHE A 175 -2.23 -11.37 -29.33
C PHE A 175 -3.53 -10.85 -29.96
N THR A 176 -4.59 -11.63 -29.82
CA THR A 176 -5.92 -11.27 -30.35
C THR A 176 -6.50 -10.09 -29.55
N ASN A 177 -7.22 -9.19 -30.24
CA ASN A 177 -7.93 -8.05 -29.64
C ASN A 177 -7.06 -7.16 -28.73
N THR A 178 -5.79 -6.97 -29.11
CA THR A 178 -4.76 -6.32 -28.29
C THR A 178 -4.16 -5.12 -29.02
N ALA A 179 -4.07 -3.99 -28.33
CA ALA A 179 -3.35 -2.80 -28.81
C ALA A 179 -2.09 -2.57 -27.96
N ALA A 180 -1.02 -2.00 -28.54
CA ALA A 180 0.18 -1.67 -27.79
C ALA A 180 -0.07 -0.43 -26.91
N PHE A 181 0.48 -0.43 -25.69
CA PHE A 181 0.34 0.69 -24.74
C PHE A 181 0.82 2.00 -25.38
N ASP A 182 1.99 2.01 -25.99
CA ASP A 182 2.61 3.21 -26.59
C ASP A 182 1.88 3.71 -27.84
N GLU A 183 1.02 2.88 -28.47
CA GLU A 183 0.20 3.28 -29.61
C GLU A 183 -1.11 3.93 -29.18
N VAL A 184 -1.61 3.59 -28.00
CA VAL A 184 -2.95 4.04 -27.55
C VAL A 184 -2.89 5.09 -26.45
N VAL A 185 -1.76 5.24 -25.78
CA VAL A 185 -1.55 6.19 -24.68
C VAL A 185 -0.63 7.33 -25.14
N SER A 186 -1.17 8.54 -25.09
CA SER A 186 -0.39 9.77 -25.29
C SER A 186 -0.55 10.64 -24.05
N PRO A 187 0.53 11.19 -23.47
CA PRO A 187 0.45 12.03 -22.28
C PRO A 187 -0.53 13.20 -22.46
N MET A 188 -1.31 13.49 -21.41
CA MET A 188 -2.30 14.58 -21.35
C MET A 188 -2.07 15.40 -20.08
N ASP A 189 -2.35 16.70 -20.15
CA ASP A 189 -2.09 17.62 -19.03
C ASP A 189 -3.13 17.53 -17.90
N ALA A 190 -4.30 16.94 -18.17
CA ALA A 190 -5.39 16.85 -17.22
C ALA A 190 -6.18 15.54 -17.35
N PHE A 191 -6.69 15.04 -16.24
CA PHE A 191 -7.65 13.95 -16.22
C PHE A 191 -9.03 14.41 -16.72
N PRO A 192 -9.85 13.50 -17.28
CA PRO A 192 -11.24 13.80 -17.61
C PRO A 192 -12.01 14.35 -16.40
N GLU A 193 -12.86 15.38 -16.61
CA GLU A 193 -13.66 15.95 -15.54
C GLU A 193 -14.84 15.02 -15.19
N LEU A 194 -14.90 14.61 -13.91
CA LEU A 194 -16.03 13.85 -13.34
C LEU A 194 -16.01 13.93 -11.81
N GLU A 195 -17.13 13.64 -11.19
CA GLU A 195 -17.27 13.59 -9.74
C GLU A 195 -17.05 12.17 -9.23
N ILE A 196 -16.21 12.03 -8.21
CA ILE A 196 -15.94 10.79 -7.49
C ILE A 196 -16.31 10.99 -6.02
N ASP A 197 -17.20 10.11 -5.51
CA ASP A 197 -17.55 10.09 -4.11
C ASP A 197 -16.45 9.32 -3.33
N PRO A 198 -16.04 9.77 -2.14
CA PRO A 198 -15.12 9.04 -1.29
C PRO A 198 -15.53 7.58 -1.00
N GLU A 199 -16.81 7.29 -0.99
CA GLU A 199 -17.36 5.94 -0.77
C GLU A 199 -17.58 5.13 -2.06
N ASP A 200 -17.27 5.68 -3.25
CA ASP A 200 -17.20 4.89 -4.48
C ASP A 200 -16.14 3.80 -4.38
N ASP A 201 -16.38 2.65 -5.00
CA ASP A 201 -15.41 1.56 -5.08
C ASP A 201 -14.18 2.02 -5.89
N ALA A 202 -13.00 1.84 -5.34
CA ALA A 202 -11.73 2.25 -5.96
C ALA A 202 -10.90 1.06 -6.44
N SER A 203 -10.91 -0.04 -5.68
CA SER A 203 -10.11 -1.21 -6.04
C SER A 203 -10.72 -2.52 -5.57
N ILE A 204 -10.40 -3.60 -6.32
CA ILE A 204 -10.67 -4.99 -5.94
C ILE A 204 -9.33 -5.72 -5.93
N MET A 205 -8.85 -6.08 -4.74
CA MET A 205 -7.61 -6.82 -4.58
C MET A 205 -7.91 -8.24 -4.10
N TYR A 206 -7.33 -9.23 -4.77
CA TYR A 206 -7.59 -10.63 -4.48
C TYR A 206 -6.66 -11.17 -3.40
N THR A 207 -7.25 -11.85 -2.40
CA THR A 207 -6.51 -12.58 -1.35
C THR A 207 -6.53 -14.07 -1.61
N SER A 208 -5.51 -14.79 -1.17
CA SER A 208 -5.50 -16.25 -1.15
C SER A 208 -6.52 -16.75 -0.11
N GLY A 209 -7.72 -17.11 -0.57
CA GLY A 209 -8.75 -17.65 0.30
C GLY A 209 -8.37 -19.02 0.85
N SER A 210 -8.71 -19.29 2.11
CA SER A 210 -8.56 -20.62 2.74
C SER A 210 -9.50 -21.69 2.14
N THR A 211 -10.47 -21.30 1.31
CA THR A 211 -11.58 -22.13 0.82
C THR A 211 -11.51 -22.46 -0.68
N GLY A 212 -10.36 -22.26 -1.35
CA GLY A 212 -10.13 -22.66 -2.74
C GLY A 212 -9.93 -21.48 -3.69
N TYR A 213 -10.95 -20.68 -3.99
CA TYR A 213 -10.79 -19.51 -4.88
C TYR A 213 -10.47 -18.23 -4.11
N PRO A 214 -9.63 -17.34 -4.67
CA PRO A 214 -9.32 -16.05 -4.06
C PRO A 214 -10.57 -15.18 -3.88
N LYS A 215 -10.67 -14.48 -2.74
CA LYS A 215 -11.74 -13.50 -2.49
C LYS A 215 -11.32 -12.13 -3.01
N GLY A 216 -12.20 -11.43 -3.72
CA GLY A 216 -11.98 -10.04 -4.13
C GLY A 216 -12.35 -9.08 -3.01
N VAL A 217 -11.38 -8.42 -2.43
CA VAL A 217 -11.54 -7.40 -1.38
C VAL A 217 -11.84 -6.05 -2.04
N VAL A 218 -13.04 -5.52 -1.82
CA VAL A 218 -13.50 -4.25 -2.39
C VAL A 218 -13.21 -3.12 -1.42
N SER A 219 -12.39 -2.15 -1.82
CA SER A 219 -12.06 -0.97 -1.04
C SER A 219 -12.56 0.30 -1.72
N THR A 220 -13.08 1.25 -0.90
CA THR A 220 -13.51 2.57 -1.37
C THR A 220 -12.31 3.52 -1.53
N HIS A 221 -12.49 4.63 -2.24
CA HIS A 221 -11.46 5.67 -2.35
C HIS A 221 -10.98 6.12 -0.98
N ARG A 222 -11.90 6.45 -0.06
CA ARG A 222 -11.58 6.84 1.32
C ARG A 222 -10.75 5.78 2.04
N ALA A 223 -11.14 4.52 1.95
CA ALA A 223 -10.46 3.44 2.65
C ALA A 223 -9.00 3.30 2.18
N VAL A 224 -8.78 3.37 0.87
CA VAL A 224 -7.43 3.31 0.28
C VAL A 224 -6.56 4.50 0.68
N VAL A 225 -7.11 5.72 0.58
CA VAL A 225 -6.36 6.97 0.86
C VAL A 225 -6.05 7.12 2.36
N SER A 226 -6.92 6.64 3.23
CA SER A 226 -6.75 6.74 4.69
C SER A 226 -5.48 6.05 5.18
N ALA A 227 -5.07 4.93 4.58
CA ALA A 227 -3.88 4.18 5.02
C ALA A 227 -2.57 4.97 4.87
N PRO A 228 -2.17 5.46 3.67
CA PRO A 228 -0.93 6.22 3.51
C PRO A 228 -0.94 7.54 4.28
N ILE A 229 -2.09 8.21 4.41
CA ILE A 229 -2.19 9.44 5.20
C ILE A 229 -2.01 9.14 6.69
N THR A 230 -2.55 8.03 7.19
CA THR A 230 -2.35 7.62 8.59
C THR A 230 -0.88 7.29 8.87
N TRP A 231 -0.16 6.61 7.95
CA TRP A 231 1.29 6.43 8.08
C TRP A 231 2.05 7.74 8.06
N ALA A 232 1.65 8.71 7.23
CA ALA A 232 2.26 10.03 7.20
C ALA A 232 2.05 10.77 8.53
N LEU A 233 0.83 10.72 9.11
CA LEU A 233 0.57 11.23 10.45
C LEU A 233 1.49 10.57 11.50
N MET A 234 1.60 9.24 11.49
CA MET A 234 2.49 8.54 12.43
C MET A 234 3.94 8.97 12.29
N GLY A 235 4.42 9.17 11.06
CA GLY A 235 5.75 9.74 10.79
C GLY A 235 5.92 11.14 11.40
N GLN A 236 4.91 12.00 11.29
CA GLN A 236 4.93 13.33 11.89
C GLN A 236 4.87 13.28 13.42
N LEU A 237 4.04 12.41 14.00
CA LEU A 237 4.00 12.21 15.46
C LEU A 237 5.35 11.72 16.00
N ALA A 238 6.04 10.84 15.25
CA ALA A 238 7.36 10.37 15.64
C ALA A 238 8.40 11.50 15.76
N THR A 239 8.28 12.58 14.98
CA THR A 239 9.18 13.74 15.08
C THR A 239 8.97 14.53 16.40
N GLN A 240 7.87 14.30 17.10
CA GLN A 240 7.55 14.94 18.39
C GLN A 240 8.05 14.11 19.58
N ILE A 241 8.67 12.95 19.33
CA ILE A 241 9.13 12.03 20.36
C ILE A 241 10.65 12.18 20.52
N GLU A 242 11.11 12.17 21.75
CA GLU A 242 12.50 12.32 22.12
C GLU A 242 12.97 11.13 22.97
N VAL A 243 14.21 10.74 22.77
CA VAL A 243 14.94 9.81 23.62
C VAL A 243 16.17 10.54 24.16
N ASP A 244 16.27 10.68 25.47
CA ASP A 244 17.35 11.44 26.14
C ASP A 244 17.54 12.88 25.61
N GLY A 245 16.46 13.52 25.14
CA GLY A 245 16.43 14.88 24.62
C GLY A 245 16.75 15.01 23.13
N GLU A 246 16.97 13.89 22.41
CA GLU A 246 17.19 13.87 20.96
C GLU A 246 15.97 13.32 20.22
N PRO A 247 15.56 13.92 19.09
CA PRO A 247 14.44 13.43 18.30
C PRO A 247 14.64 11.99 17.82
N LEU A 248 13.55 11.21 17.74
CA LEU A 248 13.61 9.87 17.16
C LEU A 248 14.05 9.94 15.69
N PRO A 249 14.98 9.08 15.27
CA PRO A 249 15.36 8.97 13.87
C PRO A 249 14.17 8.50 13.03
N SER A 250 13.89 9.21 11.94
CA SER A 250 12.87 8.81 10.98
C SER A 250 13.39 7.68 10.06
N PRO A 251 12.61 6.63 9.84
CA PRO A 251 12.97 5.62 8.83
C PRO A 251 12.91 6.18 7.39
N ILE A 252 12.14 7.26 7.19
CA ILE A 252 12.05 8.00 5.94
C ILE A 252 12.71 9.35 6.19
N SER A 253 13.95 9.53 5.77
CA SER A 253 14.74 10.72 6.05
C SER A 253 15.64 11.09 4.86
N GLY A 254 16.07 12.35 4.82
CA GLY A 254 16.94 12.90 3.79
C GLY A 254 16.23 13.92 2.89
N GLU A 255 17.03 14.68 2.12
CA GLU A 255 16.53 15.71 1.21
C GLU A 255 15.81 15.13 -0.01
N ASN A 256 16.16 13.90 -0.42
CA ASN A 256 15.61 13.19 -1.57
C ASN A 256 15.29 11.74 -1.16
N PRO A 257 14.19 11.50 -0.42
CA PRO A 257 13.87 10.15 0.03
C PRO A 257 13.59 9.22 -1.16
N CYS A 258 14.11 7.99 -1.07
CA CYS A 258 14.05 7.02 -2.15
C CYS A 258 13.83 5.61 -1.60
N THR A 259 12.94 4.84 -2.21
CA THR A 259 12.61 3.48 -1.79
C THR A 259 12.71 2.48 -2.95
N ILE A 260 12.85 1.19 -2.64
CA ILE A 260 12.82 0.10 -3.63
C ILE A 260 11.46 -0.60 -3.60
N ALA A 261 10.82 -0.72 -4.76
CA ALA A 261 9.64 -1.55 -4.94
C ALA A 261 10.04 -3.01 -5.21
N ALA A 262 10.48 -3.70 -4.16
CA ALA A 262 10.88 -5.11 -4.22
C ALA A 262 9.70 -6.09 -4.07
N VAL A 263 8.64 -5.67 -3.36
CA VAL A 263 7.42 -6.45 -3.19
C VAL A 263 6.45 -6.19 -4.35
N PRO A 264 5.65 -7.21 -4.75
CA PRO A 264 4.70 -7.03 -5.84
C PRO A 264 3.66 -5.93 -5.57
N LEU A 265 3.40 -5.10 -6.59
CA LEU A 265 2.43 -4.01 -6.50
C LEU A 265 0.98 -4.50 -6.41
N PHE A 266 0.66 -5.71 -6.86
CA PHE A 266 -0.68 -6.30 -6.71
C PHE A 266 -1.01 -6.73 -5.26
N HIS A 267 -0.06 -6.66 -4.33
CA HIS A 267 -0.28 -6.76 -2.88
C HIS A 267 -0.33 -5.39 -2.22
N VAL A 268 -1.17 -5.22 -1.21
CA VAL A 268 -1.28 -3.97 -0.45
C VAL A 268 0.04 -3.48 0.15
N THR A 269 1.00 -4.36 0.44
CA THR A 269 2.34 -3.94 0.86
C THR A 269 3.04 -3.15 -0.25
N GLY A 270 2.99 -3.62 -1.49
CA GLY A 270 3.58 -2.91 -2.63
C GLY A 270 2.79 -1.67 -3.03
N SER A 271 1.48 -1.81 -3.24
CA SER A 271 0.64 -0.70 -3.69
C SER A 271 0.40 0.38 -2.64
N HIS A 272 0.22 0.03 -1.38
CA HIS A 272 -0.12 1.01 -0.33
C HIS A 272 1.13 1.48 0.43
N ALA A 273 1.91 0.56 1.02
CA ALA A 273 3.04 0.94 1.87
C ALA A 273 4.29 1.36 1.07
N VAL A 274 4.40 0.98 -0.21
CA VAL A 274 5.47 1.49 -1.09
C VAL A 274 4.94 2.59 -2.00
N PHE A 275 4.04 2.30 -2.95
CA PHE A 275 3.62 3.27 -3.96
C PHE A 275 2.82 4.44 -3.36
N LEU A 276 1.64 4.18 -2.75
CA LEU A 276 0.79 5.27 -2.28
C LEU A 276 1.47 6.09 -1.17
N LEU A 277 2.18 5.45 -0.24
CA LEU A 277 2.93 6.19 0.79
C LEU A 277 4.02 7.08 0.18
N SER A 278 4.63 6.68 -0.94
CA SER A 278 5.66 7.49 -1.60
C SER A 278 5.13 8.82 -2.12
N LEU A 279 3.84 8.89 -2.47
CA LEU A 279 3.21 10.14 -2.91
C LEU A 279 3.17 11.19 -1.80
N VAL A 280 2.71 10.84 -0.60
CA VAL A 280 2.58 11.79 0.51
C VAL A 280 3.92 12.09 1.20
N THR A 281 4.93 11.24 1.00
CA THR A 281 6.28 11.41 1.56
C THR A 281 7.31 11.90 0.53
N ALA A 282 6.86 12.21 -0.68
CA ALA A 282 7.71 12.68 -1.79
C ALA A 282 8.92 11.77 -2.07
N ARG A 283 8.74 10.44 -2.00
CA ARG A 283 9.80 9.46 -2.25
C ARG A 283 9.87 9.07 -3.72
N LYS A 284 11.09 8.99 -4.24
CA LYS A 284 11.37 8.28 -5.49
C LYS A 284 11.22 6.77 -5.28
N ILE A 285 10.64 6.07 -6.25
CA ILE A 285 10.48 4.60 -6.26
C ILE A 285 11.40 4.00 -7.32
N VAL A 286 12.28 3.12 -6.91
CA VAL A 286 13.13 2.32 -7.81
C VAL A 286 12.52 0.93 -7.96
N PHE A 287 12.18 0.54 -9.17
CA PHE A 287 11.58 -0.76 -9.43
C PHE A 287 12.63 -1.85 -9.59
N MET A 288 12.29 -3.05 -9.11
CA MET A 288 12.98 -4.29 -9.41
C MET A 288 12.06 -5.24 -10.17
N TYR A 289 12.53 -5.75 -11.30
CA TYR A 289 11.80 -6.77 -12.06
C TYR A 289 11.54 -8.04 -11.25
N LYS A 290 12.58 -8.47 -10.52
CA LYS A 290 12.58 -9.66 -9.66
C LYS A 290 13.49 -9.41 -8.47
N TRP A 291 13.09 -9.92 -7.30
CA TRP A 291 13.91 -9.82 -6.12
C TRP A 291 15.26 -10.52 -6.28
N ASP A 292 16.34 -9.79 -6.02
CA ASP A 292 17.70 -10.25 -5.89
C ASP A 292 18.43 -9.33 -4.91
N ALA A 293 19.00 -9.89 -3.84
CA ALA A 293 19.57 -9.10 -2.76
C ALA A 293 20.84 -8.34 -3.17
N VAL A 294 21.65 -8.90 -4.07
CA VAL A 294 22.86 -8.23 -4.58
C VAL A 294 22.48 -7.10 -5.52
N GLU A 295 21.48 -7.31 -6.37
CA GLU A 295 20.96 -6.24 -7.23
C GLU A 295 20.31 -5.13 -6.38
N ALA A 296 19.63 -5.48 -5.29
CA ALA A 296 19.11 -4.48 -4.35
C ALA A 296 20.23 -3.60 -3.79
N LEU A 297 21.39 -4.16 -3.41
CA LEU A 297 22.55 -3.38 -2.96
C LEU A 297 23.04 -2.40 -4.04
N ARG A 298 23.15 -2.85 -5.30
CA ARG A 298 23.56 -1.99 -6.44
C ARG A 298 22.57 -0.85 -6.67
N LEU A 299 21.27 -1.12 -6.58
CA LEU A 299 20.23 -0.10 -6.69
C LEU A 299 20.27 0.87 -5.52
N ILE A 300 20.55 0.39 -4.29
CA ILE A 300 20.74 1.26 -3.11
C ILE A 300 21.90 2.23 -3.35
N GLU A 301 23.04 1.73 -3.83
CA GLU A 301 24.19 2.56 -4.14
C GLU A 301 23.93 3.54 -5.29
N LYS A 302 23.38 3.04 -6.43
CA LYS A 302 23.10 3.83 -7.64
C LYS A 302 22.12 4.97 -7.39
N HIS A 303 21.02 4.69 -6.72
CA HIS A 303 19.91 5.62 -6.52
C HIS A 303 19.89 6.29 -5.14
N LYS A 304 20.87 5.99 -4.28
CA LYS A 304 20.95 6.48 -2.89
C LYS A 304 19.66 6.21 -2.12
N VAL A 305 19.19 4.96 -2.20
CA VAL A 305 17.95 4.53 -1.54
C VAL A 305 18.04 4.76 -0.04
N THR A 306 17.02 5.38 0.53
CA THR A 306 16.97 5.77 1.95
C THR A 306 16.23 4.77 2.81
N ASP A 307 15.22 4.11 2.26
CA ASP A 307 14.44 3.10 2.97
C ASP A 307 14.02 1.95 2.03
N MET A 308 13.75 0.82 2.62
CA MET A 308 13.21 -0.35 1.93
C MET A 308 12.15 -1.02 2.80
N THR A 309 10.99 -1.31 2.22
CA THR A 309 9.93 -2.10 2.87
C THR A 309 9.70 -3.38 2.09
N GLY A 310 9.74 -4.51 2.80
CA GLY A 310 9.56 -5.83 2.20
C GLY A 310 8.98 -6.85 3.18
N VAL A 311 9.13 -8.13 2.86
CA VAL A 311 8.91 -9.21 3.83
C VAL A 311 10.17 -9.39 4.69
N PRO A 312 10.08 -9.96 5.92
CA PRO A 312 11.22 -10.07 6.84
C PRO A 312 12.46 -10.75 6.26
N THR A 313 12.29 -11.72 5.34
CA THR A 313 13.39 -12.40 4.65
C THR A 313 14.19 -11.44 3.77
N MET A 314 13.54 -10.52 3.04
CA MET A 314 14.23 -9.55 2.18
C MET A 314 15.16 -8.63 2.98
N SER A 315 14.70 -8.14 4.13
CA SER A 315 15.55 -7.30 5.01
C SER A 315 16.78 -8.06 5.51
N ALA A 316 16.61 -9.33 5.88
CA ALA A 316 17.73 -10.18 6.31
C ALA A 316 18.70 -10.49 5.16
N GLU A 317 18.18 -10.78 3.96
CA GLU A 317 18.98 -11.09 2.77
C GLU A 317 19.82 -9.89 2.31
N VAL A 318 19.27 -8.66 2.36
CA VAL A 318 20.04 -7.43 2.03
C VAL A 318 21.20 -7.24 2.99
N LEU A 319 20.98 -7.38 4.30
CA LEU A 319 22.05 -7.25 5.29
C LEU A 319 23.11 -8.35 5.15
N GLN A 320 22.68 -9.59 4.84
CA GLN A 320 23.61 -10.68 4.59
C GLN A 320 24.40 -10.46 3.29
N ALA A 321 23.73 -10.07 2.21
CA ALA A 321 24.38 -9.78 0.93
C ALA A 321 25.42 -8.65 1.08
N HIS A 322 25.16 -7.63 1.92
CA HIS A 322 26.13 -6.58 2.17
C HIS A 322 27.36 -7.07 2.96
N LYS A 323 27.19 -8.01 3.90
CA LYS A 323 28.35 -8.66 4.55
C LYS A 323 29.25 -9.40 3.56
N ASP A 324 28.64 -9.99 2.53
CA ASP A 324 29.34 -10.75 1.50
C ASP A 324 29.92 -9.83 0.38
N ASN A 325 29.44 -8.59 0.26
CA ASN A 325 29.85 -7.57 -0.72
C ASN A 325 30.06 -6.20 -0.03
N PRO A 326 31.04 -6.10 0.89
CA PRO A 326 31.21 -4.91 1.73
C PRO A 326 31.71 -3.66 0.98
N GLU A 327 32.13 -3.81 -0.28
CA GLU A 327 32.55 -2.71 -1.16
C GLU A 327 31.36 -1.91 -1.68
N ILE A 328 30.12 -2.44 -1.67
CA ILE A 328 28.93 -1.73 -2.15
C ILE A 328 28.43 -0.76 -1.06
N ASP A 329 28.35 0.51 -1.37
CA ASP A 329 27.94 1.56 -0.43
C ASP A 329 26.42 1.57 -0.18
N ILE A 330 26.02 1.15 1.03
CA ILE A 330 24.62 1.25 1.51
C ILE A 330 24.43 2.29 2.61
N SER A 331 25.32 3.25 2.74
CA SER A 331 25.28 4.27 3.81
C SER A 331 24.03 5.17 3.72
N SER A 332 23.44 5.31 2.53
CA SER A 332 22.18 6.02 2.32
C SER A 332 20.97 5.32 2.93
N LEU A 333 21.00 3.98 3.05
CA LEU A 333 19.89 3.19 3.60
C LEU A 333 19.77 3.42 5.10
N LYS A 334 18.66 4.04 5.54
CA LYS A 334 18.37 4.36 6.94
C LYS A 334 17.19 3.56 7.49
N GLY A 335 16.23 3.19 6.66
CA GLY A 335 15.04 2.45 7.04
C GLY A 335 15.00 1.03 6.47
N LEU A 336 14.72 0.03 7.32
CA LEU A 336 14.44 -1.35 6.92
C LEU A 336 13.11 -1.81 7.51
N GLY A 337 12.04 -1.63 6.71
CA GLY A 337 10.68 -1.98 7.06
C GLY A 337 10.32 -3.42 6.70
N SER A 338 9.41 -4.00 7.48
CA SER A 338 8.85 -5.32 7.22
C SER A 338 7.33 -5.32 7.44
N GLY A 339 6.62 -6.00 6.54
CA GLY A 339 5.19 -6.22 6.61
C GLY A 339 4.79 -7.51 5.90
N GLY A 340 3.51 -7.89 5.98
CA GLY A 340 2.96 -9.06 5.32
C GLY A 340 3.35 -10.41 5.93
N ALA A 341 4.23 -10.43 6.93
CA ALA A 341 4.58 -11.62 7.74
C ALA A 341 5.15 -11.18 9.09
N ALA A 342 5.05 -12.03 10.10
CA ALA A 342 5.66 -11.79 11.40
C ALA A 342 7.18 -11.75 11.29
N ARG A 343 7.80 -10.71 11.85
CA ARG A 343 9.27 -10.58 11.90
C ARG A 343 9.80 -11.23 13.17
N PRO A 344 10.75 -12.19 13.09
CA PRO A 344 11.34 -12.81 14.27
C PRO A 344 12.01 -11.76 15.17
N PRO A 345 11.78 -11.77 16.50
CA PRO A 345 12.41 -10.86 17.45
C PRO A 345 13.93 -10.85 17.40
N GLU A 346 14.55 -12.00 17.12
CA GLU A 346 16.01 -12.14 16.98
C GLU A 346 16.57 -11.35 15.79
N GLN A 347 15.81 -11.22 14.68
CA GLN A 347 16.22 -10.39 13.55
C GLN A 347 16.22 -8.90 13.92
N ILE A 348 15.24 -8.47 14.72
CA ILE A 348 15.12 -7.08 15.19
C ILE A 348 16.30 -6.75 16.10
N LYS A 349 16.61 -7.62 17.08
CA LYS A 349 17.75 -7.47 18.00
C LYS A 349 19.09 -7.51 17.25
N ALA A 350 19.22 -8.39 16.26
CA ALA A 350 20.44 -8.48 15.45
C ALA A 350 20.64 -7.20 14.64
N GLN A 351 19.58 -6.67 14.02
CA GLN A 351 19.65 -5.42 13.27
C GLN A 351 20.03 -4.25 14.17
N GLU A 352 19.39 -4.09 15.34
CA GLU A 352 19.71 -3.05 16.31
C GLU A 352 21.19 -3.08 16.71
N LYS A 353 21.71 -4.27 16.99
CA LYS A 353 23.09 -4.46 17.42
C LYS A 353 24.13 -4.26 16.31
N GLU A 354 23.86 -4.82 15.13
CA GLU A 354 24.84 -4.89 14.04
C GLU A 354 24.74 -3.68 13.09
N HIS A 355 23.56 -3.06 13.00
CA HIS A 355 23.25 -1.94 12.13
C HIS A 355 22.46 -0.85 12.86
N PRO A 356 23.01 -0.25 13.94
CA PRO A 356 22.30 0.75 14.77
C PRO A 356 21.93 2.03 14.01
N ASP A 357 22.57 2.27 12.85
CA ASP A 357 22.28 3.37 11.93
C ASP A 357 21.07 3.11 11.02
N LYS A 358 20.45 1.92 11.09
CA LYS A 358 19.31 1.50 10.26
C LYS A 358 18.09 1.21 11.13
N VAL A 359 17.07 2.04 10.98
CA VAL A 359 15.84 1.94 11.77
C VAL A 359 15.00 0.76 11.31
N ALA A 360 14.73 -0.17 12.22
CA ALA A 360 13.79 -1.26 11.96
C ALA A 360 12.34 -0.76 12.08
N THR A 361 11.47 -1.21 11.17
CA THR A 361 10.02 -0.93 11.23
C THR A 361 9.25 -2.22 10.99
N VAL A 362 8.16 -2.41 11.71
CA VAL A 362 7.16 -3.46 11.45
C VAL A 362 5.80 -2.82 11.28
N GLY A 363 5.01 -3.36 10.34
CA GLY A 363 3.62 -3.02 10.14
C GLY A 363 2.76 -4.28 10.11
N TYR A 364 1.61 -4.23 10.78
CA TYR A 364 0.57 -5.25 10.71
C TYR A 364 -0.67 -4.66 10.04
N GLY A 365 -1.21 -5.42 9.12
CA GLY A 365 -2.43 -5.14 8.39
C GLY A 365 -2.70 -6.22 7.35
N LEU A 366 -3.89 -6.22 6.81
CA LEU A 366 -4.40 -7.18 5.84
C LEU A 366 -4.84 -6.43 4.57
N THR A 367 -5.18 -7.16 3.53
CA THR A 367 -5.80 -6.56 2.34
C THR A 367 -7.10 -5.85 2.72
N GLU A 368 -7.87 -6.44 3.63
CA GLU A 368 -9.12 -5.94 4.18
C GLU A 368 -8.98 -4.64 4.99
N THR A 369 -7.76 -4.28 5.40
CA THR A 369 -7.46 -3.02 6.12
C THR A 369 -6.56 -2.08 5.29
N ASN A 370 -6.44 -2.31 3.98
CA ASN A 370 -5.55 -1.57 3.09
C ASN A 370 -4.10 -1.50 3.64
N ALA A 371 -3.60 -2.64 4.14
CA ALA A 371 -2.29 -2.86 4.75
C ALA A 371 -2.07 -2.17 6.11
N HIS A 372 -3.05 -1.47 6.68
CA HIS A 372 -2.83 -0.67 7.89
C HIS A 372 -3.76 -1.03 9.04
N ALA A 373 -3.18 -1.48 10.14
CA ALA A 373 -3.82 -1.63 11.45
C ALA A 373 -2.92 -1.11 12.58
N THR A 374 -1.68 -1.62 12.66
CA THR A 374 -0.70 -1.18 13.65
C THR A 374 0.68 -1.03 13.03
N ASN A 375 1.55 -0.29 13.70
CA ASN A 375 2.94 -0.20 13.33
C ASN A 375 3.84 0.12 14.54
N ALA A 376 5.12 -0.27 14.48
CA ALA A 376 6.16 0.14 15.41
C ALA A 376 7.49 0.35 14.67
N SER A 377 8.30 1.30 15.16
CA SER A 377 9.55 1.69 14.52
C SER A 377 10.61 2.06 15.54
N GLY A 378 11.88 1.75 15.25
CA GLY A 378 13.00 2.15 16.08
C GLY A 378 12.88 1.71 17.54
N MET A 379 13.07 2.65 18.47
CA MET A 379 13.06 2.36 19.93
C MET A 379 11.76 1.70 20.40
N THR A 380 10.60 2.09 19.85
CA THR A 380 9.32 1.46 20.23
C THR A 380 9.25 -0.02 19.85
N LEU A 381 9.99 -0.42 18.81
CA LEU A 381 10.11 -1.80 18.38
C LEU A 381 11.24 -2.54 19.13
N TYR A 382 12.37 -1.87 19.39
CA TYR A 382 13.52 -2.48 20.05
C TYR A 382 13.23 -2.85 21.50
N GLU A 383 12.47 -2.02 22.22
CA GLU A 383 12.04 -2.36 23.58
C GLU A 383 11.07 -3.55 23.63
N ARG A 384 10.28 -3.77 22.54
CA ARG A 384 9.28 -4.83 22.44
C ARG A 384 9.37 -5.56 21.09
N PRO A 385 10.44 -6.31 20.84
CA PRO A 385 10.72 -6.87 19.51
C PRO A 385 9.73 -7.96 19.03
N SER A 386 8.82 -8.43 19.89
CA SER A 386 7.73 -9.34 19.52
C SER A 386 6.43 -8.62 19.19
N THR A 387 6.39 -7.29 19.29
CA THR A 387 5.17 -6.53 19.03
C THR A 387 4.81 -6.50 17.54
N ALA A 388 3.49 -6.49 17.24
CA ALA A 388 2.96 -6.12 15.94
C ALA A 388 2.76 -4.58 15.81
N GLY A 389 3.05 -3.82 16.87
CA GLY A 389 2.97 -2.36 16.90
C GLY A 389 1.74 -1.81 17.60
N TYR A 390 1.56 -0.51 17.46
CA TYR A 390 0.49 0.26 18.07
C TYR A 390 -0.52 0.71 17.02
N PRO A 391 -1.82 0.72 17.35
CA PRO A 391 -2.81 1.39 16.51
C PRO A 391 -2.62 2.92 16.59
N THR A 392 -2.97 3.61 15.51
CA THR A 392 -3.03 5.08 15.53
C THR A 392 -4.29 5.52 16.27
N PRO A 393 -4.17 6.22 17.41
CA PRO A 393 -5.33 6.62 18.21
C PRO A 393 -6.38 7.36 17.37
N PHE A 394 -7.65 7.11 17.66
CA PHE A 394 -8.85 7.64 17.00
C PHE A 394 -9.09 7.14 15.55
N LEU A 395 -8.06 6.77 14.81
CA LEU A 395 -8.16 6.31 13.42
C LEU A 395 -8.25 4.79 13.31
N ASN A 396 -7.47 4.09 14.13
CA ASN A 396 -7.47 2.61 14.17
C ASN A 396 -7.81 2.16 15.58
N LEU A 397 -8.95 1.52 15.73
CA LEU A 397 -9.37 0.91 16.98
C LEU A 397 -9.14 -0.59 16.89
N ILE A 398 -8.54 -1.16 17.94
CA ILE A 398 -8.27 -2.60 18.02
C ILE A 398 -8.87 -3.13 19.32
N LYS A 399 -9.49 -4.30 19.22
CA LYS A 399 -9.92 -5.11 20.38
C LYS A 399 -9.57 -6.57 20.16
N ILE A 400 -9.33 -7.29 21.22
CA ILE A 400 -9.24 -8.73 21.21
C ILE A 400 -10.59 -9.30 21.62
N MET A 401 -11.08 -10.33 20.94
CA MET A 401 -12.40 -10.93 21.15
C MET A 401 -12.29 -12.44 21.38
N ASP A 402 -13.22 -12.96 22.19
CA ASP A 402 -13.46 -14.39 22.28
C ASP A 402 -14.29 -14.92 21.09
N GLU A 403 -14.58 -16.23 21.08
CA GLU A 403 -15.38 -16.88 20.03
C GLU A 403 -16.83 -16.35 19.99
N GLU A 404 -17.36 -15.89 21.12
CA GLU A 404 -18.70 -15.30 21.25
C GLU A 404 -18.76 -13.82 20.83
N GLY A 405 -17.60 -13.19 20.55
CA GLY A 405 -17.50 -11.79 20.14
C GLY A 405 -17.38 -10.79 21.29
N ASN A 406 -17.21 -11.24 22.55
CA ASN A 406 -16.99 -10.36 23.67
C ASN A 406 -15.56 -9.84 23.69
N LYS A 407 -15.40 -8.55 24.07
CA LYS A 407 -14.08 -7.95 24.24
C LYS A 407 -13.35 -8.57 25.43
N LEU A 408 -12.12 -9.05 25.18
CA LEU A 408 -11.23 -9.58 26.22
C LEU A 408 -10.41 -8.45 26.89
N GLY A 409 -9.88 -8.74 28.06
CA GLY A 409 -9.00 -7.86 28.84
C GLY A 409 -7.54 -7.89 28.34
N PRO A 410 -6.67 -7.06 28.95
CA PRO A 410 -5.23 -7.10 28.67
C PRO A 410 -4.64 -8.49 28.93
N ASN A 411 -3.68 -8.89 28.06
CA ASN A 411 -2.97 -10.18 28.12
C ASN A 411 -3.84 -11.44 27.92
N GLU A 412 -5.12 -11.30 27.57
CA GLU A 412 -5.98 -12.42 27.18
C GLU A 412 -5.85 -12.69 25.69
N LEU A 413 -5.73 -13.97 25.33
CA LEU A 413 -5.56 -14.44 23.96
C LEU A 413 -6.92 -14.57 23.27
N GLY A 414 -7.05 -13.97 22.09
CA GLY A 414 -8.27 -14.07 21.28
C GLY A 414 -8.07 -13.54 19.87
N GLU A 415 -9.16 -13.38 19.12
CA GLU A 415 -9.13 -12.86 17.76
C GLU A 415 -8.96 -11.34 17.73
N VAL A 416 -8.09 -10.86 16.83
CA VAL A 416 -7.88 -9.44 16.61
C VAL A 416 -9.02 -8.87 15.77
N ALA A 417 -9.76 -7.89 16.31
CA ALA A 417 -10.75 -7.13 15.56
C ALA A 417 -10.35 -5.67 15.39
N ILE A 418 -10.57 -5.14 14.17
CA ILE A 418 -10.08 -3.83 13.73
C ILE A 418 -11.26 -2.99 13.26
N LYS A 419 -11.38 -1.75 13.77
CA LYS A 419 -12.32 -0.75 13.26
C LYS A 419 -11.55 0.48 12.82
N SER A 420 -11.61 0.77 11.51
CA SER A 420 -10.85 1.85 10.89
C SER A 420 -11.54 2.33 9.62
N THR A 421 -11.29 3.57 9.22
CA THR A 421 -11.63 4.07 7.88
C THR A 421 -10.86 3.34 6.78
N CYS A 422 -9.75 2.66 7.11
CA CYS A 422 -9.00 1.82 6.19
C CYS A 422 -9.68 0.46 5.90
N ASN A 423 -10.74 0.09 6.64
CA ASN A 423 -11.40 -1.19 6.43
C ASN A 423 -12.12 -1.25 5.07
N PHE A 424 -12.01 -2.40 4.43
CA PHE A 424 -12.69 -2.69 3.17
C PHE A 424 -14.21 -2.55 3.27
N ARG A 425 -14.87 -2.45 2.12
CA ARG A 425 -16.33 -2.34 2.08
C ARG A 425 -17.01 -3.72 2.16
N CYS A 426 -16.53 -4.68 1.36
CA CYS A 426 -17.08 -6.04 1.31
C CYS A 426 -16.15 -6.98 0.53
N TYR A 427 -16.43 -8.27 0.58
CA TYR A 427 -15.95 -9.22 -0.43
C TYR A 427 -16.86 -9.18 -1.66
N LEU A 428 -16.26 -9.09 -2.83
CA LEU A 428 -16.96 -9.03 -4.11
C LEU A 428 -17.90 -10.21 -4.28
N LYS A 429 -19.19 -9.94 -4.52
CA LYS A 429 -20.23 -10.97 -4.74
C LYS A 429 -20.31 -12.05 -3.65
N ASN A 430 -19.88 -11.73 -2.43
CA ASN A 430 -19.86 -12.67 -1.33
C ASN A 430 -20.33 -12.01 -0.03
N GLU A 431 -21.64 -11.79 0.06
CA GLU A 431 -22.28 -11.16 1.22
C GLU A 431 -22.15 -12.03 2.48
N GLU A 432 -22.25 -13.35 2.34
CA GLU A 432 -22.12 -14.30 3.45
C GLU A 432 -20.74 -14.15 4.11
N ALA A 433 -19.66 -14.29 3.35
CA ALA A 433 -18.31 -14.12 3.87
C ALA A 433 -18.02 -12.68 4.40
N THR A 434 -18.70 -11.68 3.84
CA THR A 434 -18.58 -10.30 4.35
C THR A 434 -19.21 -10.20 5.74
N ASN A 435 -20.42 -10.72 5.92
CA ASN A 435 -21.15 -10.65 7.18
C ASN A 435 -20.53 -11.53 8.28
N GLU A 436 -19.78 -12.58 7.92
CA GLU A 436 -19.01 -13.39 8.88
C GLU A 436 -17.88 -12.58 9.56
N VAL A 437 -17.27 -11.63 8.85
CA VAL A 437 -16.07 -10.94 9.33
C VAL A 437 -16.26 -9.45 9.61
N LEU A 438 -17.28 -8.81 9.03
CA LEU A 438 -17.56 -7.37 9.19
C LEU A 438 -18.93 -7.19 9.87
N ASP A 439 -18.90 -6.74 11.13
CA ASP A 439 -20.12 -6.55 11.91
C ASP A 439 -20.83 -5.22 11.61
N SER A 440 -22.06 -5.07 12.14
CA SER A 440 -22.88 -3.86 11.97
C SER A 440 -22.31 -2.62 12.65
N GLU A 441 -21.35 -2.77 13.57
CA GLU A 441 -20.66 -1.66 14.25
C GLU A 441 -19.37 -1.25 13.50
N GLY A 442 -19.02 -1.93 12.40
CA GLY A 442 -17.85 -1.67 11.57
C GLY A 442 -16.55 -2.32 12.07
N TRP A 443 -16.65 -3.33 12.96
CA TRP A 443 -15.50 -4.12 13.35
C TRP A 443 -15.27 -5.25 12.34
N PHE A 444 -14.03 -5.33 11.86
CA PHE A 444 -13.55 -6.39 11.01
C PHE A 444 -12.80 -7.43 11.84
N ARG A 445 -13.23 -8.67 11.80
CA ARG A 445 -12.59 -9.85 12.40
C ARG A 445 -11.49 -10.33 11.46
N SER A 446 -10.25 -10.24 11.91
CA SER A 446 -9.08 -10.48 11.04
C SER A 446 -8.80 -11.97 10.78
N GLY A 447 -9.29 -12.86 11.63
CA GLY A 447 -8.87 -14.26 11.67
C GLY A 447 -7.51 -14.49 12.35
N ASP A 448 -6.79 -13.43 12.66
CA ASP A 448 -5.51 -13.51 13.37
C ASP A 448 -5.72 -13.54 14.88
N VAL A 449 -4.88 -14.29 15.57
CA VAL A 449 -4.90 -14.43 17.04
C VAL A 449 -3.82 -13.55 17.65
N GLY A 450 -4.18 -12.79 18.68
CA GLY A 450 -3.29 -11.87 19.35
C GLY A 450 -3.67 -11.55 20.79
N ILE A 451 -2.86 -10.70 21.41
CA ILE A 451 -3.12 -10.10 22.73
C ILE A 451 -2.88 -8.60 22.64
N ILE A 452 -3.52 -7.84 23.51
CA ILE A 452 -3.13 -6.45 23.83
C ILE A 452 -2.52 -6.48 25.24
N ASP A 453 -1.31 -5.99 25.38
CA ASP A 453 -0.66 -5.85 26.69
C ASP A 453 -1.15 -4.59 27.45
N GLU A 454 -0.69 -4.41 28.70
CA GLU A 454 -1.05 -3.26 29.57
C GLU A 454 -0.44 -1.95 29.07
#